data_f2ec011a898a6f6a607c3de5da8f3865
#
_entry.id   f2ec011a898a6f6a607c3de5da8f3865
#
_cell.length_a   1.000
_cell.length_b   1.000
_cell.length_c   1.000
_cell.angle_alpha   90.00
_cell.angle_beta   90.00
_cell.angle_gamma   90.00
#
_symmetry.space_group_name_H-M   'P 1'
#
loop_
_entity.id
_entity.type
_entity.pdbx_description
1 polymer ?
#
loop_
_entity_poly.entity_id
_entity_poly.type
_entity_poly.pdbx_seq_one_letter_code
_entity_poly.pdbx_strand_id
1 'polypeptide(L)'
;MLHLDPALEPEAVCWAIHHVLLADGRTAADRVRIEAVITTVDLASWLTDATGDTTLAERGLGAAATDERTLAQVAVGQVEFADALVLVPGADAWAGARTRAVLDRLAPATARVELSTPDGAGAGVDVAGLLGRVPDNARRGRTDDPHGPLLRGQPPLEPDCGVALTVFRERRPFHPQRLHRALDVLLDGVVRTRGRVWLASQPDVALWLESAGGGLRVGHAGPWLAAIPDADWAGVDPERRAMAALSWHPDHGDRTQELAVLSHLADPEEITSALRAALLTDAELGRGQREWLRYPDPFADWRDSGCAPPSPTGAGTPGRDDPTNRTNRKNREDREDQA
;
A
#
# COMPACT_ATOMS: atom_id res chain seq x y z
N MET A 1 7.23 -25.56 -2.46
CA MET A 1 6.68 -24.35 -3.09
C MET A 1 5.23 -24.22 -2.64
N LEU A 2 4.82 -23.04 -2.20
CA LEU A 2 3.43 -22.70 -1.86
C LEU A 2 2.83 -21.92 -3.03
N HIS A 3 1.70 -22.35 -3.55
CA HIS A 3 0.90 -21.61 -4.51
C HIS A 3 -0.16 -20.82 -3.75
N LEU A 4 -0.23 -19.53 -4.00
CA LEU A 4 -1.27 -18.66 -3.46
C LEU A 4 -2.42 -18.53 -4.46
N ASP A 5 -3.62 -18.37 -3.93
CA ASP A 5 -4.78 -17.97 -4.74
C ASP A 5 -4.50 -16.59 -5.37
N PRO A 6 -4.89 -16.34 -6.63
CA PRO A 6 -4.66 -15.06 -7.30
C PRO A 6 -5.24 -13.84 -6.58
N ALA A 7 -6.27 -14.01 -5.75
CA ALA A 7 -6.87 -12.94 -4.96
C ALA A 7 -6.14 -12.65 -3.64
N LEU A 8 -5.08 -13.40 -3.31
CA LEU A 8 -4.32 -13.18 -2.08
C LEU A 8 -3.17 -12.18 -2.29
N GLU A 9 -3.01 -11.34 -1.31
CA GLU A 9 -1.85 -10.47 -1.18
C GLU A 9 -0.71 -11.24 -0.52
N PRO A 10 0.43 -11.45 -1.20
CA PRO A 10 1.55 -12.21 -0.64
C PRO A 10 2.12 -11.56 0.62
N GLU A 11 2.02 -10.22 0.75
CA GLU A 11 2.44 -9.49 1.94
C GLU A 11 1.70 -9.96 3.19
N ALA A 12 0.36 -10.05 3.11
CA ALA A 12 -0.45 -10.50 4.24
C ALA A 12 -0.13 -11.95 4.64
N VAL A 13 0.11 -12.82 3.66
CA VAL A 13 0.49 -14.22 3.91
C VAL A 13 1.87 -14.30 4.56
N CYS A 14 2.85 -13.57 4.05
CA CYS A 14 4.20 -13.52 4.61
C CYS A 14 4.19 -12.93 6.02
N TRP A 15 3.41 -11.86 6.24
CA TRP A 15 3.23 -11.30 7.59
C TRP A 15 2.67 -12.36 8.55
N ALA A 16 1.64 -13.11 8.13
CA ALA A 16 1.06 -14.17 8.96
C ALA A 16 2.08 -15.28 9.30
N ILE A 17 2.94 -15.66 8.35
CA ILE A 17 4.02 -16.63 8.57
C ILE A 17 4.95 -16.18 9.70
N HIS A 18 5.24 -14.87 9.79
CA HIS A 18 6.16 -14.32 10.78
C HIS A 18 5.52 -13.99 12.14
N HIS A 19 4.21 -13.73 12.18
CA HIS A 19 3.59 -13.14 13.38
C HIS A 19 2.44 -13.96 13.96
N VAL A 20 1.77 -14.81 13.19
CA VAL A 20 0.66 -15.62 13.72
C VAL A 20 1.21 -16.81 14.50
N LEU A 21 0.80 -16.92 15.77
CA LEU A 21 1.17 -18.03 16.61
C LEU A 21 0.38 -19.30 16.25
N LEU A 22 1.10 -20.39 16.06
CA LEU A 22 0.54 -21.73 15.90
C LEU A 22 0.08 -22.28 17.25
N ALA A 23 -0.58 -23.43 17.25
CA ALA A 23 -1.11 -24.08 18.45
C ALA A 23 -0.04 -24.41 19.51
N ASP A 24 1.22 -24.52 19.11
CA ASP A 24 2.37 -24.77 20.00
C ASP A 24 3.06 -23.48 20.50
N GLY A 25 2.47 -22.30 20.23
CA GLY A 25 2.98 -21.00 20.65
C GLY A 25 4.17 -20.47 19.82
N ARG A 26 4.51 -21.09 18.69
CA ARG A 26 5.56 -20.67 17.76
C ARG A 26 4.94 -20.08 16.50
N THR A 27 5.72 -19.29 15.77
CA THR A 27 5.34 -18.85 14.43
C THR A 27 5.71 -19.90 13.38
N ALA A 28 5.13 -19.81 12.19
CA ALA A 28 5.55 -20.66 11.08
C ALA A 28 7.00 -20.36 10.66
N ALA A 29 7.46 -19.10 10.81
CA ALA A 29 8.83 -18.67 10.51
C ALA A 29 9.90 -19.39 11.37
N ASP A 30 9.53 -19.93 12.54
CA ASP A 30 10.45 -20.76 13.35
C ASP A 30 10.80 -22.10 12.68
N ARG A 31 10.04 -22.51 11.67
CA ARG A 31 10.17 -23.82 11.00
C ARG A 31 10.45 -23.74 9.51
N VAL A 32 10.07 -22.62 8.87
CA VAL A 32 10.25 -22.42 7.44
C VAL A 32 10.92 -21.07 7.19
N ARG A 33 11.70 -20.99 6.11
CA ARG A 33 12.27 -19.76 5.61
C ARG A 33 11.65 -19.45 4.24
N ILE A 34 11.21 -18.21 4.06
CA ILE A 34 10.79 -17.72 2.75
C ILE A 34 12.04 -17.47 1.92
N GLU A 35 12.23 -18.25 0.87
CA GLU A 35 13.38 -18.13 -0.02
C GLU A 35 13.18 -17.00 -1.02
N ALA A 36 11.98 -16.91 -1.59
CA ALA A 36 11.57 -15.81 -2.45
C ALA A 36 10.04 -15.81 -2.62
N VAL A 37 9.49 -14.64 -2.91
CA VAL A 37 8.12 -14.46 -3.44
C VAL A 37 8.23 -14.26 -4.95
N ILE A 38 7.56 -15.14 -5.71
CA ILE A 38 7.59 -15.12 -7.17
C ILE A 38 6.19 -14.78 -7.67
N THR A 39 6.09 -13.74 -8.51
CA THR A 39 4.82 -13.33 -9.14
C THR A 39 4.90 -13.57 -10.65
N THR A 40 3.84 -14.14 -11.21
CA THR A 40 3.68 -14.30 -12.65
C THR A 40 2.88 -13.12 -13.21
N VAL A 41 3.38 -12.51 -14.27
CA VAL A 41 2.79 -11.32 -14.92
C VAL A 41 2.52 -11.65 -16.38
N ASP A 42 1.26 -11.61 -16.79
CA ASP A 42 0.87 -11.63 -18.21
C ASP A 42 1.02 -10.24 -18.80
N LEU A 43 1.99 -10.07 -19.69
CA LEU A 43 2.31 -8.78 -20.31
C LEU A 43 1.20 -8.22 -21.20
N ALA A 44 0.21 -9.05 -21.60
CA ALA A 44 -0.90 -8.61 -22.44
C ALA A 44 -2.05 -7.98 -21.64
N SER A 45 -2.33 -8.49 -20.44
CA SER A 45 -3.52 -8.11 -19.66
C SER A 45 -3.21 -7.33 -18.37
N TRP A 46 -2.05 -7.57 -17.76
CA TRP A 46 -1.73 -7.06 -16.44
C TRP A 46 -1.88 -5.54 -16.30
N LEU A 47 -1.48 -4.75 -17.30
CA LEU A 47 -1.57 -3.28 -17.21
C LEU A 47 -3.03 -2.80 -17.18
N THR A 48 -3.92 -3.49 -17.90
CA THR A 48 -5.36 -3.21 -17.87
C THR A 48 -5.93 -3.51 -16.48
N ASP A 49 -5.54 -4.64 -15.90
CA ASP A 49 -5.96 -5.01 -14.55
C ASP A 49 -5.38 -4.05 -13.50
N ALA A 50 -4.13 -3.60 -13.67
CA ALA A 50 -3.43 -2.70 -12.75
C ALA A 50 -3.94 -1.25 -12.77
N THR A 51 -4.68 -0.84 -13.79
CA THR A 51 -5.25 0.52 -13.93
C THR A 51 -6.78 0.54 -13.83
N GLY A 52 -7.42 -0.63 -13.69
CA GLY A 52 -8.87 -0.76 -13.59
C GLY A 52 -9.41 -0.48 -12.18
N ASP A 53 -10.72 -0.37 -12.10
CA ASP A 53 -11.49 -0.16 -10.87
C ASP A 53 -12.35 -1.38 -10.47
N THR A 54 -12.36 -2.42 -11.31
CA THR A 54 -13.12 -3.66 -11.08
C THR A 54 -12.72 -4.31 -9.76
N THR A 55 -13.69 -4.60 -8.91
CA THR A 55 -13.47 -5.28 -7.63
C THR A 55 -13.25 -6.78 -7.80
N LEU A 56 -12.61 -7.42 -6.82
CA LEU A 56 -12.46 -8.88 -6.78
C LEU A 56 -13.83 -9.58 -6.75
N ALA A 57 -14.81 -9.00 -6.04
CA ALA A 57 -16.17 -9.54 -5.96
C ALA A 57 -16.84 -9.54 -7.35
N GLU A 58 -16.75 -8.44 -8.12
CA GLU A 58 -17.28 -8.35 -9.49
C GLU A 58 -16.61 -9.33 -10.45
N ARG A 59 -15.33 -9.62 -10.25
CA ARG A 59 -14.57 -10.60 -11.04
C ARG A 59 -14.83 -12.05 -10.63
N GLY A 60 -15.56 -12.26 -9.51
CA GLY A 60 -15.80 -13.58 -8.95
C GLY A 60 -14.56 -14.25 -8.32
N LEU A 61 -13.55 -13.43 -7.95
CA LEU A 61 -12.29 -13.87 -7.35
C LEU A 61 -12.24 -13.60 -5.83
N GLY A 62 -13.13 -12.81 -5.29
CA GLY A 62 -13.14 -12.45 -3.87
C GLY A 62 -13.44 -13.65 -2.96
N ALA A 63 -12.76 -13.71 -1.81
CA ALA A 63 -13.02 -14.71 -0.76
C ALA A 63 -14.42 -14.52 -0.12
N ALA A 64 -15.00 -13.34 -0.23
CA ALA A 64 -16.36 -13.01 0.19
C ALA A 64 -17.01 -12.09 -0.85
N ALA A 65 -18.35 -12.14 -0.93
CA ALA A 65 -19.14 -11.25 -1.79
C ALA A 65 -19.01 -9.75 -1.44
N THR A 66 -18.37 -9.45 -0.29
CA THR A 66 -18.12 -8.10 0.23
C THR A 66 -16.65 -7.69 0.10
N ASP A 67 -15.86 -8.38 -0.73
CA ASP A 67 -14.46 -8.01 -0.96
C ASP A 67 -14.41 -6.80 -1.94
N GLU A 68 -14.28 -5.61 -1.37
CA GLU A 68 -14.24 -4.34 -2.10
C GLU A 68 -12.85 -4.01 -2.67
N ARG A 69 -11.82 -4.84 -2.43
CA ARG A 69 -10.51 -4.62 -3.01
C ARG A 69 -10.61 -4.69 -4.53
N THR A 70 -9.95 -3.75 -5.20
CA THR A 70 -9.87 -3.77 -6.66
C THR A 70 -8.85 -4.80 -7.13
N LEU A 71 -9.06 -5.32 -8.34
CA LEU A 71 -8.08 -6.19 -9.00
C LEU A 71 -6.73 -5.49 -9.12
N ALA A 72 -6.74 -4.16 -9.38
CA ALA A 72 -5.55 -3.34 -9.44
C ALA A 72 -4.75 -3.35 -8.12
N GLN A 73 -5.41 -3.21 -6.97
CA GLN A 73 -4.73 -3.26 -5.67
C GLN A 73 -3.97 -4.56 -5.47
N VAL A 74 -4.60 -5.68 -5.82
CA VAL A 74 -3.97 -7.00 -5.66
C VAL A 74 -2.85 -7.20 -6.70
N ALA A 75 -3.10 -6.93 -7.98
CA ALA A 75 -2.14 -7.14 -9.06
C ALA A 75 -0.87 -6.29 -8.88
N VAL A 76 -1.03 -5.02 -8.51
CA VAL A 76 0.09 -4.11 -8.23
C VAL A 76 0.83 -4.53 -6.98
N GLY A 77 0.11 -4.83 -5.88
CA GLY A 77 0.71 -5.29 -4.63
C GLY A 77 1.52 -6.59 -4.79
N GLN A 78 1.03 -7.54 -5.58
CA GLN A 78 1.75 -8.78 -5.89
C GLN A 78 3.08 -8.53 -6.62
N VAL A 79 3.14 -7.56 -7.52
CA VAL A 79 4.37 -7.17 -8.22
C VAL A 79 5.32 -6.40 -7.30
N GLU A 80 4.82 -5.43 -6.55
CA GLU A 80 5.65 -4.66 -5.60
C GLU A 80 6.29 -5.54 -4.54
N PHE A 81 5.59 -6.59 -4.10
CA PHE A 81 6.07 -7.48 -3.04
C PHE A 81 6.95 -8.62 -3.54
N ALA A 82 7.04 -8.84 -4.87
CA ALA A 82 7.80 -9.93 -5.46
C ALA A 82 9.31 -9.74 -5.31
N ASP A 83 10.02 -10.84 -5.06
CA ASP A 83 11.48 -10.95 -5.16
C ASP A 83 11.91 -11.35 -6.57
N ALA A 84 11.02 -11.99 -7.34
CA ALA A 84 11.24 -12.36 -8.73
C ALA A 84 9.94 -12.33 -9.54
N LEU A 85 10.05 -12.00 -10.83
CA LEU A 85 8.92 -11.99 -11.76
C LEU A 85 9.12 -13.01 -12.88
N VAL A 86 8.05 -13.71 -13.21
CA VAL A 86 7.94 -14.55 -14.40
C VAL A 86 7.02 -13.84 -15.37
N LEU A 87 7.58 -13.39 -16.50
CA LEU A 87 6.85 -12.63 -17.50
C LEU A 87 6.33 -13.57 -18.59
N VAL A 88 5.02 -13.53 -18.83
CA VAL A 88 4.37 -14.26 -19.91
C VAL A 88 4.17 -13.29 -21.07
N PRO A 89 4.84 -13.49 -22.22
CA PRO A 89 4.72 -12.57 -23.35
C PRO A 89 3.33 -12.66 -23.98
N GLY A 90 2.80 -11.51 -24.40
CA GLY A 90 1.59 -11.40 -25.21
C GLY A 90 1.91 -11.21 -26.69
N ALA A 91 0.87 -11.22 -27.52
CA ALA A 91 0.99 -10.98 -28.96
C ALA A 91 1.24 -9.49 -29.30
N ASP A 92 0.78 -8.56 -28.45
CA ASP A 92 0.99 -7.12 -28.65
C ASP A 92 2.32 -6.66 -28.02
N ALA A 93 3.29 -6.43 -28.88
CA ALA A 93 4.63 -5.98 -28.46
C ALA A 93 4.60 -4.60 -27.77
N TRP A 94 3.66 -3.70 -28.16
CA TRP A 94 3.54 -2.37 -27.58
C TRP A 94 2.91 -2.43 -26.19
N ALA A 95 1.87 -3.22 -25.99
CA ALA A 95 1.31 -3.49 -24.67
C ALA A 95 2.39 -4.09 -23.74
N GLY A 96 3.16 -5.05 -24.25
CA GLY A 96 4.29 -5.64 -23.53
C GLY A 96 5.37 -4.62 -23.16
N ALA A 97 5.72 -3.69 -24.05
CA ALA A 97 6.70 -2.64 -23.76
C ALA A 97 6.22 -1.69 -22.66
N ARG A 98 4.96 -1.25 -22.70
CA ARG A 98 4.37 -0.40 -21.66
C ARG A 98 4.33 -1.11 -20.30
N THR A 99 3.91 -2.36 -20.27
CA THR A 99 3.90 -3.15 -19.04
C THR A 99 5.30 -3.25 -18.46
N ARG A 100 6.32 -3.53 -19.28
CA ARG A 100 7.73 -3.57 -18.81
C ARG A 100 8.18 -2.21 -18.27
N ALA A 101 7.83 -1.09 -18.93
CA ALA A 101 8.16 0.25 -18.45
C ALA A 101 7.53 0.55 -17.07
N VAL A 102 6.32 0.04 -16.80
CA VAL A 102 5.70 0.10 -15.47
C VAL A 102 6.47 -0.77 -14.47
N LEU A 103 6.77 -2.02 -14.83
CA LEU A 103 7.49 -2.94 -13.96
C LEU A 103 8.90 -2.41 -13.60
N ASP A 104 9.58 -1.72 -14.53
CA ASP A 104 10.89 -1.11 -14.30
C ASP A 104 10.87 -0.01 -13.23
N ARG A 105 9.71 0.60 -13.00
CA ARG A 105 9.51 1.63 -11.98
C ARG A 105 8.90 1.09 -10.69
N LEU A 106 8.04 0.09 -10.81
CA LEU A 106 7.34 -0.51 -9.67
C LEU A 106 8.25 -1.48 -8.89
N ALA A 107 9.04 -2.27 -9.62
CA ALA A 107 9.92 -3.32 -9.07
C ALA A 107 11.29 -3.34 -9.77
N PRO A 108 12.09 -2.25 -9.68
CA PRO A 108 13.31 -2.06 -10.49
C PRO A 108 14.42 -3.08 -10.18
N ALA A 109 14.52 -3.54 -8.94
CA ALA A 109 15.56 -4.47 -8.50
C ALA A 109 15.16 -5.95 -8.57
N THR A 110 13.94 -6.24 -9.03
CA THR A 110 13.37 -7.59 -9.01
C THR A 110 13.95 -8.44 -10.14
N ALA A 111 14.41 -9.66 -9.84
CA ALA A 111 14.89 -10.60 -10.83
C ALA A 111 13.76 -10.99 -11.79
N ARG A 112 14.04 -11.11 -13.09
CA ARG A 112 13.01 -11.40 -14.09
C ARG A 112 13.41 -12.52 -15.02
N VAL A 113 12.44 -13.33 -15.42
CA VAL A 113 12.55 -14.31 -16.51
C VAL A 113 11.34 -14.17 -17.41
N GLU A 114 11.54 -14.15 -18.70
CA GLU A 114 10.47 -14.19 -19.69
C GLU A 114 10.32 -15.62 -20.19
N LEU A 115 9.07 -16.11 -20.21
CA LEU A 115 8.77 -17.39 -20.80
C LEU A 115 8.97 -17.31 -22.31
N SER A 116 9.85 -18.15 -22.84
CA SER A 116 9.90 -18.36 -24.27
C SER A 116 8.62 -19.06 -24.67
N THR A 117 7.79 -18.45 -25.52
CA THR A 117 6.68 -19.11 -26.19
C THR A 117 7.06 -19.44 -27.62
N PRO A 118 7.72 -20.55 -27.89
CA PRO A 118 7.68 -21.15 -29.19
C PRO A 118 6.70 -22.30 -29.08
N ASP A 119 5.63 -22.27 -29.85
CA ASP A 119 4.84 -23.42 -30.26
C ASP A 119 4.38 -24.41 -29.17
N GLY A 120 4.09 -23.94 -27.96
CA GLY A 120 3.27 -24.68 -27.01
C GLY A 120 3.89 -25.88 -26.30
N ALA A 121 5.17 -26.14 -26.45
CA ALA A 121 5.80 -27.29 -25.78
C ALA A 121 6.73 -26.86 -24.64
N GLY A 122 6.15 -26.67 -23.44
CA GLY A 122 6.77 -27.03 -22.17
C GLY A 122 8.14 -26.45 -21.81
N ALA A 123 8.48 -25.22 -22.15
CA ALA A 123 9.62 -24.56 -21.54
C ALA A 123 9.27 -24.18 -20.10
N GLY A 124 9.53 -25.07 -19.15
CA GLY A 124 9.39 -24.80 -17.73
C GLY A 124 10.30 -23.65 -17.32
N VAL A 125 9.89 -22.88 -16.30
CA VAL A 125 10.76 -21.87 -15.68
C VAL A 125 11.92 -22.59 -14.98
N ASP A 126 13.15 -22.21 -15.29
CA ASP A 126 14.30 -22.59 -14.44
C ASP A 126 14.22 -21.80 -13.12
N VAL A 127 13.47 -22.36 -12.17
CA VAL A 127 13.29 -21.74 -10.85
C VAL A 127 14.61 -21.61 -10.11
N ALA A 128 15.53 -22.58 -10.23
CA ALA A 128 16.81 -22.52 -9.54
C ALA A 128 17.67 -21.37 -10.09
N GLY A 129 17.74 -21.24 -11.41
CA GLY A 129 18.44 -20.12 -12.05
C GLY A 129 17.78 -18.76 -11.76
N LEU A 130 16.45 -18.71 -11.62
CA LEU A 130 15.74 -17.49 -11.22
C LEU A 130 16.06 -17.12 -9.78
N LEU A 131 16.01 -18.05 -8.84
CA LEU A 131 16.36 -17.85 -7.44
C LEU A 131 17.82 -17.40 -7.26
N GLY A 132 18.75 -17.94 -8.07
CA GLY A 132 20.15 -17.52 -8.07
C GLY A 132 20.38 -16.06 -8.52
N ARG A 133 19.38 -15.41 -9.12
CA ARG A 133 19.41 -13.99 -9.53
C ARG A 133 18.71 -13.06 -8.57
N VAL A 134 18.02 -13.59 -7.56
CA VAL A 134 17.37 -12.78 -6.53
C VAL A 134 18.43 -12.06 -5.71
N PRO A 135 18.40 -10.72 -5.62
CA PRO A 135 19.39 -9.94 -4.89
C PRO A 135 19.48 -10.33 -3.41
N ASP A 136 20.66 -10.16 -2.80
CA ASP A 136 20.85 -10.45 -1.37
C ASP A 136 19.97 -9.59 -0.47
N ASN A 137 19.69 -8.34 -0.88
CA ASN A 137 18.81 -7.39 -0.20
C ASN A 137 17.33 -7.51 -0.57
N ALA A 138 16.91 -8.59 -1.24
CA ALA A 138 15.51 -8.86 -1.54
C ALA A 138 14.68 -9.02 -0.25
N ARG A 139 13.38 -8.77 -0.36
CA ARG A 139 12.46 -8.79 0.80
C ARG A 139 12.39 -10.15 1.48
N ARG A 140 12.32 -11.20 0.68
CA ARG A 140 12.13 -12.58 1.18
C ARG A 140 11.00 -12.67 2.20
N GLY A 141 9.85 -12.05 1.85
CA GLY A 141 8.66 -12.02 2.67
C GLY A 141 8.64 -10.98 3.80
N ARG A 142 9.66 -10.13 3.94
CA ARG A 142 9.65 -9.06 4.95
C ARG A 142 8.83 -7.86 4.46
N THR A 143 8.02 -7.32 5.35
CA THR A 143 7.26 -6.09 5.10
C THR A 143 8.14 -4.85 5.27
N ASP A 144 7.79 -3.76 4.59
CA ASP A 144 8.50 -2.48 4.71
C ASP A 144 8.00 -1.69 5.91
N ASP A 145 8.92 -0.92 6.51
CA ASP A 145 8.54 0.12 7.46
C ASP A 145 7.93 1.31 6.69
N PRO A 146 6.74 1.80 7.09
CA PRO A 146 6.13 2.99 6.48
C PRO A 146 7.00 4.25 6.57
N HIS A 147 7.98 4.31 7.49
CA HIS A 147 8.95 5.38 7.61
C HIS A 147 10.28 5.12 6.88
N GLY A 148 10.40 3.96 6.23
CA GLY A 148 11.55 3.61 5.39
C GLY A 148 11.59 4.39 4.06
N PRO A 149 12.60 4.11 3.20
CA PRO A 149 12.68 4.70 1.88
C PRO A 149 11.44 4.43 1.04
N LEU A 150 10.88 5.49 0.42
CA LEU A 150 9.67 5.39 -0.39
C LEU A 150 9.89 4.60 -1.68
N LEU A 151 11.04 4.79 -2.32
CA LEU A 151 11.43 4.08 -3.53
C LEU A 151 12.43 2.98 -3.19
N ARG A 152 12.17 1.77 -3.70
CA ARG A 152 13.13 0.67 -3.64
C ARG A 152 14.01 0.68 -4.88
N GLY A 153 15.30 0.46 -4.69
CA GLY A 153 16.27 0.49 -5.78
C GLY A 153 16.40 1.88 -6.42
N GLN A 154 16.68 1.89 -7.70
CA GLN A 154 16.84 3.11 -8.50
C GLN A 154 15.93 3.04 -9.73
N PRO A 155 14.63 3.31 -9.58
CA PRO A 155 13.72 3.28 -10.72
C PRO A 155 14.07 4.39 -11.72
N PRO A 156 13.86 4.16 -13.03
CA PRO A 156 13.98 5.20 -14.04
C PRO A 156 13.02 6.36 -13.76
N LEU A 157 13.53 7.61 -13.72
CA LEU A 157 12.73 8.82 -13.53
C LEU A 157 12.30 9.44 -14.86
N GLU A 158 13.06 9.24 -15.93
CA GLU A 158 12.71 9.72 -17.25
C GLU A 158 11.47 8.97 -17.78
N PRO A 159 10.49 9.68 -18.34
CA PRO A 159 9.30 9.05 -18.92
C PRO A 159 9.65 8.11 -20.07
N ASP A 160 8.98 6.97 -20.15
CA ASP A 160 9.14 5.99 -21.25
C ASP A 160 7.81 5.29 -21.52
N CYS A 161 7.50 5.07 -22.80
CA CYS A 161 6.28 4.39 -23.28
C CYS A 161 4.97 4.96 -22.68
N GLY A 162 4.91 6.27 -22.39
CA GLY A 162 3.77 6.91 -21.73
C GLY A 162 3.66 6.63 -20.23
N VAL A 163 4.70 6.07 -19.62
CA VAL A 163 4.81 5.81 -18.18
C VAL A 163 5.76 6.81 -17.55
N ALA A 164 5.33 7.44 -16.47
CA ALA A 164 6.15 8.40 -15.70
C ALA A 164 6.10 8.08 -14.20
N LEU A 165 7.23 8.33 -13.52
CA LEU A 165 7.32 8.27 -12.07
C LEU A 165 7.57 9.67 -11.52
N THR A 166 6.57 10.21 -10.83
CA THR A 166 6.62 11.53 -10.19
C THR A 166 6.89 11.34 -8.70
N VAL A 167 7.90 12.05 -8.18
CA VAL A 167 8.17 12.10 -6.74
C VAL A 167 7.84 13.49 -6.24
N PHE A 168 6.76 13.60 -5.49
CA PHE A 168 6.32 14.83 -4.87
C PHE A 168 6.87 14.92 -3.45
N ARG A 169 7.64 15.99 -3.17
CA ARG A 169 8.21 16.26 -1.85
C ARG A 169 8.01 17.71 -1.49
N GLU A 170 7.36 17.97 -0.35
CA GLU A 170 7.14 19.31 0.16
C GLU A 170 7.17 19.35 1.70
N ARG A 171 7.59 20.48 2.26
CA ARG A 171 7.72 20.70 3.70
C ARG A 171 6.57 21.52 4.29
N ARG A 172 5.41 21.43 3.69
CA ARG A 172 4.22 22.19 4.07
C ARG A 172 3.06 21.22 4.23
N PRO A 173 2.22 21.35 5.29
CA PRO A 173 1.10 20.43 5.45
C PRO A 173 0.05 20.64 4.36
N PHE A 174 -0.66 19.57 4.02
CA PHE A 174 -1.86 19.65 3.18
C PHE A 174 -3.03 20.21 3.97
N HIS A 175 -3.84 21.02 3.29
CA HIS A 175 -5.19 21.35 3.75
C HIS A 175 -6.10 20.13 3.53
N PRO A 176 -6.76 19.58 4.56
CA PRO A 176 -7.44 18.29 4.45
C PRO A 176 -8.51 18.25 3.34
N GLN A 177 -9.35 19.28 3.24
CA GLN A 177 -10.38 19.32 2.20
C GLN A 177 -9.82 19.52 0.79
N ARG A 178 -8.69 20.22 0.64
CA ARG A 178 -8.05 20.39 -0.68
C ARG A 178 -7.38 19.11 -1.11
N LEU A 179 -6.70 18.41 -0.20
CA LEU A 179 -6.15 17.10 -0.50
C LEU A 179 -7.26 16.13 -0.91
N HIS A 180 -8.36 16.08 -0.16
CA HIS A 180 -9.48 15.21 -0.49
C HIS A 180 -10.01 15.43 -1.92
N ARG A 181 -10.11 16.71 -2.36
CA ARG A 181 -10.51 17.03 -3.73
C ARG A 181 -9.43 16.69 -4.78
N ALA A 182 -8.17 16.64 -4.37
CA ALA A 182 -7.07 16.28 -5.24
C ALA A 182 -6.86 14.77 -5.36
N LEU A 183 -7.63 13.93 -4.64
CA LEU A 183 -7.45 12.48 -4.71
C LEU A 183 -7.80 11.92 -6.09
N ASP A 184 -8.74 12.52 -6.79
CA ASP A 184 -9.18 12.05 -8.11
C ASP A 184 -8.01 11.99 -9.12
N VAL A 185 -7.09 12.98 -9.08
CA VAL A 185 -5.91 12.98 -9.97
C VAL A 185 -4.88 11.90 -9.62
N LEU A 186 -5.05 11.22 -8.47
CA LEU A 186 -4.21 10.10 -8.05
C LEU A 186 -4.84 8.73 -8.37
N LEU A 187 -5.96 8.72 -9.06
CA LEU A 187 -6.69 7.51 -9.44
C LEU A 187 -6.76 7.34 -10.95
N ASP A 188 -7.21 8.36 -11.69
CA ASP A 188 -7.39 8.26 -13.14
C ASP A 188 -6.04 8.27 -13.87
N GLY A 189 -5.79 7.24 -14.66
CA GLY A 189 -4.54 7.06 -15.38
C GLY A 189 -3.30 6.84 -14.52
N VAL A 190 -3.50 6.52 -13.24
CA VAL A 190 -2.43 6.22 -12.26
C VAL A 190 -2.39 4.73 -11.98
N VAL A 191 -1.21 4.13 -12.09
CA VAL A 191 -0.98 2.72 -11.75
C VAL A 191 -0.82 2.55 -10.24
N ARG A 192 -0.03 3.43 -9.63
CA ARG A 192 0.27 3.36 -8.20
C ARG A 192 0.58 4.74 -7.63
N THR A 193 -0.05 5.08 -6.52
CA THR A 193 0.42 6.13 -5.61
C THR A 193 0.77 5.52 -4.28
N ARG A 194 1.85 5.97 -3.64
CA ARG A 194 2.16 5.61 -2.26
C ARG A 194 3.01 6.67 -1.60
N GLY A 195 2.85 6.81 -0.30
CA GLY A 195 3.74 7.64 0.49
C GLY A 195 3.12 8.25 1.73
N ARG A 196 3.91 9.10 2.36
CA ARG A 196 3.57 9.75 3.63
C ARG A 196 2.95 11.12 3.39
N VAL A 197 1.89 11.38 4.15
CA VAL A 197 1.12 12.62 4.07
C VAL A 197 1.06 13.26 5.45
N TRP A 198 1.34 14.55 5.50
CA TRP A 198 1.19 15.40 6.67
C TRP A 198 -0.02 16.31 6.49
N LEU A 199 -1.09 16.08 7.27
CA LEU A 199 -2.27 16.92 7.27
C LEU A 199 -2.20 18.01 8.33
N ALA A 200 -2.68 19.20 7.99
CA ALA A 200 -2.76 20.32 8.93
C ALA A 200 -3.68 20.03 10.12
N SER A 201 -4.78 19.31 9.91
CA SER A 201 -5.73 18.87 10.94
C SER A 201 -5.20 17.77 11.86
N GLN A 202 -4.14 17.05 11.45
CA GLN A 202 -3.55 15.94 12.18
C GLN A 202 -2.01 16.06 12.22
N PRO A 203 -1.46 17.14 12.83
CA PRO A 203 -0.05 17.49 12.69
C PRO A 203 0.92 16.52 13.35
N ASP A 204 0.44 15.65 14.24
CA ASP A 204 1.27 14.74 15.02
C ASP A 204 1.34 13.33 14.41
N VAL A 205 0.49 13.05 13.41
CA VAL A 205 0.36 11.75 12.79
C VAL A 205 0.83 11.80 11.34
N ALA A 206 1.67 10.84 10.96
CA ALA A 206 1.94 10.55 9.57
C ALA A 206 0.82 9.66 9.02
N LEU A 207 0.18 10.09 7.94
CA LEU A 207 -0.74 9.23 7.22
C LEU A 207 0.01 8.53 6.07
N TRP A 208 -0.36 7.29 5.82
CA TRP A 208 0.07 6.55 4.64
C TRP A 208 -1.05 6.56 3.62
N LEU A 209 -0.78 7.11 2.46
CA LEU A 209 -1.70 7.13 1.33
C LEU A 209 -1.18 6.18 0.26
N GLU A 210 -2.05 5.30 -0.22
CA GLU A 210 -1.75 4.44 -1.35
C GLU A 210 -2.97 4.27 -2.26
N SER A 211 -2.72 4.23 -3.57
CA SER A 211 -3.73 3.88 -4.56
C SER A 211 -3.16 2.90 -5.58
N ALA A 212 -4.03 2.09 -6.17
CA ALA A 212 -3.74 1.29 -7.34
C ALA A 212 -4.99 1.22 -8.21
N GLY A 213 -4.87 1.67 -9.45
CA GLY A 213 -6.04 1.87 -10.32
C GLY A 213 -7.10 2.72 -9.60
N GLY A 214 -8.37 2.31 -9.64
CA GLY A 214 -9.46 2.99 -8.94
C GLY A 214 -9.51 2.78 -7.42
N GLY A 215 -8.66 1.90 -6.86
CA GLY A 215 -8.64 1.62 -5.43
C GLY A 215 -7.78 2.60 -4.63
N LEU A 216 -8.31 3.17 -3.55
CA LEU A 216 -7.61 4.09 -2.65
C LEU A 216 -7.63 3.56 -1.22
N ARG A 217 -6.51 3.70 -0.53
CA ARG A 217 -6.38 3.39 0.89
C ARG A 217 -5.60 4.50 1.59
N VAL A 218 -6.11 4.93 2.74
CA VAL A 218 -5.39 5.85 3.64
C VAL A 218 -5.37 5.21 5.02
N GLY A 219 -4.20 5.18 5.63
CA GLY A 219 -4.02 4.57 6.94
C GLY A 219 -3.02 5.35 7.79
N HIS A 220 -2.85 4.95 9.04
CA HIS A 220 -1.87 5.55 9.93
C HIS A 220 -0.49 4.92 9.72
N ALA A 221 0.53 5.75 9.52
CA ALA A 221 1.94 5.35 9.54
C ALA A 221 2.59 5.56 10.94
N GLY A 222 1.80 5.91 11.93
CA GLY A 222 2.28 6.24 13.28
C GLY A 222 2.58 7.73 13.46
N PRO A 223 3.10 8.12 14.65
CA PRO A 223 3.43 9.51 14.94
C PRO A 223 4.69 9.94 14.18
N TRP A 224 4.76 11.23 13.80
CA TRP A 224 6.02 11.86 13.41
C TRP A 224 6.99 11.85 14.59
N LEU A 225 8.30 11.73 14.35
CA LEU A 225 9.29 11.80 15.43
C LEU A 225 9.25 13.13 16.17
N ALA A 226 9.00 14.21 15.45
CA ALA A 226 8.82 15.55 16.02
C ALA A 226 7.58 15.69 16.92
N ALA A 227 6.69 14.70 16.94
CA ALA A 227 5.55 14.63 17.84
C ALA A 227 5.79 13.69 19.04
N ILE A 228 6.88 12.94 19.03
CA ILE A 228 7.24 12.02 20.14
C ILE A 228 8.11 12.81 21.14
N PRO A 229 7.82 12.75 22.46
CA PRO A 229 8.67 13.34 23.48
C PRO A 229 10.10 12.79 23.42
N ASP A 230 11.11 13.64 23.62
CA ASP A 230 12.53 13.24 23.55
C ASP A 230 12.88 12.06 24.47
N ALA A 231 12.20 11.96 25.62
CA ALA A 231 12.38 10.86 26.55
C ALA A 231 12.02 9.49 25.97
N ASP A 232 11.10 9.46 25.00
CA ASP A 232 10.57 8.23 24.39
C ASP A 232 11.35 7.84 23.12
N TRP A 233 12.27 8.69 22.64
CA TRP A 233 13.06 8.42 21.43
C TRP A 233 13.96 7.18 21.57
N ALA A 234 14.32 6.80 22.80
CA ALA A 234 15.09 5.58 23.05
C ALA A 234 14.36 4.31 22.58
N GLY A 235 13.01 4.34 22.58
CA GLY A 235 12.17 3.23 22.12
C GLY A 235 11.92 3.20 20.59
N VAL A 236 12.34 4.26 19.88
CA VAL A 236 12.18 4.33 18.43
C VAL A 236 13.31 3.57 17.74
N ASP A 237 12.98 2.86 16.67
CA ASP A 237 13.95 2.13 15.86
C ASP A 237 15.14 3.01 15.45
N PRO A 238 16.40 2.55 15.61
CA PRO A 238 17.60 3.33 15.30
C PRO A 238 17.70 3.74 13.84
N GLU A 239 17.27 2.89 12.90
CA GLU A 239 17.29 3.19 11.46
C GLU A 239 16.31 4.31 11.13
N ARG A 240 15.10 4.27 11.70
CA ARG A 240 14.11 5.35 11.57
C ARG A 240 14.65 6.67 12.09
N ARG A 241 15.32 6.68 13.26
CA ARG A 241 15.95 7.90 13.80
C ARG A 241 17.05 8.44 12.89
N ALA A 242 17.89 7.56 12.36
CA ALA A 242 18.95 7.94 11.43
C ALA A 242 18.38 8.54 10.13
N MET A 243 17.36 7.92 9.56
CA MET A 243 16.68 8.43 8.36
C MET A 243 16.03 9.81 8.60
N ALA A 244 15.35 9.98 9.72
CA ALA A 244 14.76 11.27 10.07
C ALA A 244 15.83 12.35 10.29
N ALA A 245 16.95 12.03 10.91
CA ALA A 245 18.05 12.97 11.12
C ALA A 245 18.64 13.51 9.80
N LEU A 246 18.68 12.70 8.73
CA LEU A 246 19.17 13.13 7.40
C LEU A 246 18.26 14.20 6.76
N SER A 247 17.01 14.26 7.14
CA SER A 247 16.00 15.13 6.54
C SER A 247 15.33 16.08 7.56
N TRP A 248 15.88 16.22 8.77
CA TRP A 248 15.30 17.03 9.83
C TRP A 248 15.21 18.51 9.47
N HIS A 249 14.01 19.09 9.63
CA HIS A 249 13.78 20.53 9.43
C HIS A 249 13.69 21.26 10.79
N PRO A 250 14.31 22.43 10.97
CA PRO A 250 14.29 23.15 12.24
C PRO A 250 12.90 23.43 12.81
N ASP A 251 11.94 23.80 11.94
CA ASP A 251 10.59 24.17 12.34
C ASP A 251 9.59 23.01 12.30
N HIS A 252 9.84 21.98 11.49
CA HIS A 252 8.86 20.92 11.20
C HIS A 252 9.33 19.52 11.64
N GLY A 253 10.59 19.37 12.03
CA GLY A 253 11.17 18.07 12.35
C GLY A 253 11.22 17.15 11.10
N ASP A 254 10.79 15.92 11.26
CA ASP A 254 10.69 14.93 10.19
C ASP A 254 9.39 15.02 9.37
N ARG A 255 8.49 15.95 9.69
CA ARG A 255 7.23 16.13 8.97
C ARG A 255 7.46 16.53 7.53
N THR A 256 6.86 15.82 6.61
CA THR A 256 7.00 16.04 5.16
C THR A 256 5.84 15.46 4.39
N GLN A 257 5.61 15.99 3.19
CA GLN A 257 4.89 15.30 2.14
C GLN A 257 5.92 14.49 1.34
N GLU A 258 5.68 13.23 1.15
CA GLU A 258 6.50 12.41 0.29
C GLU A 258 5.61 11.36 -0.40
N LEU A 259 5.28 11.61 -1.67
CA LEU A 259 4.46 10.74 -2.49
C LEU A 259 5.21 10.34 -3.75
N ALA A 260 5.20 9.06 -4.08
CA ALA A 260 5.60 8.55 -5.38
C ALA A 260 4.33 8.19 -6.16
N VAL A 261 4.21 8.75 -7.36
CA VAL A 261 3.07 8.53 -8.26
C VAL A 261 3.58 7.95 -9.57
N LEU A 262 3.24 6.70 -9.83
CA LEU A 262 3.51 6.01 -11.08
C LEU A 262 2.29 6.14 -11.97
N SER A 263 2.39 6.96 -13.00
CA SER A 263 1.29 7.21 -13.94
C SER A 263 1.52 6.51 -15.28
N HIS A 264 0.40 6.11 -15.89
CA HIS A 264 0.30 5.69 -17.27
C HIS A 264 -0.91 6.42 -17.85
N LEU A 265 -0.67 7.40 -18.73
CA LEU A 265 -1.65 8.31 -19.33
C LEU A 265 -2.01 9.56 -18.49
N ALA A 266 -1.94 9.55 -17.17
CA ALA A 266 -2.12 10.77 -16.38
C ALA A 266 -0.92 11.72 -16.56
N ASP A 267 -1.21 13.02 -16.62
CA ASP A 267 -0.19 14.06 -16.78
C ASP A 267 0.56 14.31 -15.45
N PRO A 268 1.88 14.09 -15.40
CA PRO A 268 2.69 14.37 -14.21
C PRO A 268 2.65 15.84 -13.74
N GLU A 269 2.47 16.81 -14.66
CA GLU A 269 2.39 18.22 -14.32
C GLU A 269 1.03 18.55 -13.68
N GLU A 270 -0.05 17.96 -14.16
CA GLU A 270 -1.38 18.10 -13.56
C GLU A 270 -1.40 17.53 -12.14
N ILE A 271 -0.85 16.33 -11.94
CA ILE A 271 -0.72 15.69 -10.62
C ILE A 271 0.07 16.61 -9.66
N THR A 272 1.24 17.08 -10.08
CA THR A 272 2.10 17.93 -9.26
C THR A 272 1.42 19.25 -8.92
N SER A 273 0.72 19.87 -9.90
CA SER A 273 -0.01 21.11 -9.72
C SER A 273 -1.17 20.95 -8.74
N ALA A 274 -1.97 19.90 -8.85
CA ALA A 274 -3.07 19.61 -7.96
C ALA A 274 -2.59 19.38 -6.51
N LEU A 275 -1.52 18.61 -6.33
CA LEU A 275 -0.92 18.39 -5.01
C LEU A 275 -0.36 19.68 -4.42
N ARG A 276 0.31 20.54 -5.20
CA ARG A 276 0.78 21.85 -4.73
C ARG A 276 -0.37 22.76 -4.33
N ALA A 277 -1.45 22.79 -5.10
CA ALA A 277 -2.64 23.58 -4.76
C ALA A 277 -3.33 23.08 -3.47
N ALA A 278 -3.14 21.83 -3.09
CA ALA A 278 -3.67 21.28 -1.86
C ALA A 278 -2.86 21.66 -0.60
N LEU A 279 -1.62 22.14 -0.72
CA LEU A 279 -0.80 22.60 0.41
C LEU A 279 -1.38 23.86 1.04
N LEU A 280 -1.13 24.06 2.34
CA LEU A 280 -1.49 25.35 3.00
C LEU A 280 -0.84 26.53 2.26
N THR A 281 -1.58 27.62 2.13
CA THR A 281 -1.05 28.90 1.69
C THR A 281 -0.19 29.56 2.78
N ASP A 282 0.59 30.58 2.45
CA ASP A 282 1.40 31.31 3.44
C ASP A 282 0.52 31.95 4.55
N ALA A 283 -0.64 32.47 4.16
CA ALA A 283 -1.60 33.03 5.09
C ALA A 283 -2.18 31.99 6.06
N GLU A 284 -2.45 30.79 5.58
CA GLU A 284 -2.94 29.66 6.40
C GLU A 284 -1.82 29.11 7.29
N LEU A 285 -0.62 28.98 6.74
CA LEU A 285 0.57 28.55 7.49
C LEU A 285 0.84 29.50 8.66
N GLY A 286 0.77 30.82 8.41
CA GLY A 286 0.97 31.85 9.43
C GLY A 286 -0.07 31.89 10.55
N ARG A 287 -1.25 31.26 10.38
CA ARG A 287 -2.27 31.13 11.45
C ARG A 287 -1.85 30.16 12.55
N GLY A 288 -0.93 29.26 12.26
CA GLY A 288 -0.39 28.31 13.21
C GLY A 288 -1.29 27.11 13.51
N GLN A 289 -0.70 26.12 14.17
CA GLN A 289 -1.26 24.80 14.40
C GLN A 289 -2.63 24.81 15.11
N ARG A 290 -2.85 25.76 16.04
CA ARG A 290 -4.15 25.87 16.75
C ARG A 290 -5.31 26.10 15.80
N GLU A 291 -5.10 26.84 14.72
CA GLU A 291 -6.13 27.09 13.72
C GLU A 291 -6.26 25.90 12.76
N TRP A 292 -5.15 25.26 12.40
CA TRP A 292 -5.16 24.09 11.51
C TRP A 292 -5.98 22.92 12.08
N LEU A 293 -5.92 22.70 13.41
CA LEU A 293 -6.69 21.69 14.11
C LEU A 293 -8.21 21.87 14.01
N ARG A 294 -8.68 23.02 13.56
CA ARG A 294 -10.11 23.32 13.37
C ARG A 294 -10.60 23.10 11.95
N TYR A 295 -9.68 22.76 11.03
CA TYR A 295 -10.10 22.51 9.65
C TYR A 295 -11.00 21.25 9.61
N PRO A 296 -12.12 21.31 8.85
CA PRO A 296 -12.91 20.13 8.60
C PRO A 296 -12.03 19.06 7.94
N ASP A 297 -12.04 17.86 8.51
CA ASP A 297 -11.14 16.79 8.13
C ASP A 297 -11.91 15.57 7.60
N PRO A 298 -11.99 15.39 6.27
CA PRO A 298 -12.65 14.24 5.68
C PRO A 298 -11.90 12.91 5.92
N PHE A 299 -10.66 12.95 6.44
CA PHE A 299 -9.87 11.78 6.78
C PHE A 299 -10.00 11.37 8.27
N ALA A 300 -10.80 12.07 9.07
CA ALA A 300 -10.95 11.80 10.50
C ALA A 300 -11.49 10.39 10.78
N ASP A 301 -12.48 9.94 9.98
CA ASP A 301 -13.12 8.64 10.13
C ASP A 301 -12.25 7.47 9.59
N TRP A 302 -11.23 7.77 8.81
CA TRP A 302 -10.30 6.76 8.27
C TRP A 302 -9.24 6.32 9.29
N ARG A 303 -9.26 6.92 10.49
CA ARG A 303 -8.38 6.55 11.62
C ARG A 303 -8.55 5.10 12.07
N ASP A 304 -9.76 4.56 11.93
CA ASP A 304 -10.10 3.21 12.39
C ASP A 304 -9.86 2.12 11.33
N SER A 305 -9.61 2.53 10.08
CA SER A 305 -9.26 1.63 8.97
C SER A 305 -7.75 1.39 8.94
N GLY A 306 -7.20 0.87 10.05
CA GLY A 306 -5.76 0.79 10.25
C GLY A 306 -5.03 0.04 9.15
N CYS A 307 -3.93 0.64 8.65
CA CYS A 307 -2.73 -0.09 8.23
C CYS A 307 -2.02 -0.67 9.49
N ALA A 308 -2.77 -1.17 10.44
CA ALA A 308 -2.21 -2.13 11.38
C ALA A 308 -2.06 -3.44 10.62
N PRO A 309 -0.90 -4.13 10.72
CA PRO A 309 -0.87 -5.53 10.37
C PRO A 309 -2.08 -6.18 11.05
N PRO A 310 -2.75 -7.15 10.42
CA PRO A 310 -3.95 -7.76 10.99
C PRO A 310 -3.66 -8.14 12.42
N SER A 311 -4.27 -7.45 13.37
CA SER A 311 -4.17 -7.80 14.79
C SER A 311 -4.70 -9.20 14.93
N PRO A 312 -4.08 -10.10 15.69
CA PRO A 312 -4.61 -11.42 15.95
C PRO A 312 -5.86 -11.29 16.83
N THR A 313 -6.98 -10.98 16.19
CA THR A 313 -8.29 -10.95 16.86
C THR A 313 -8.92 -12.32 16.72
N GLY A 314 -8.97 -13.04 17.80
CA GLY A 314 -9.83 -14.19 17.89
C GLY A 314 -9.32 -15.41 18.64
N ALA A 315 -8.65 -15.23 19.76
CA ALA A 315 -8.79 -16.22 20.82
C ALA A 315 -10.09 -15.88 21.56
N GLY A 316 -11.17 -16.56 21.17
CA GLY A 316 -12.46 -16.43 21.85
C GLY A 316 -12.30 -16.73 23.33
N THR A 317 -12.46 -15.71 24.16
CA THR A 317 -12.70 -15.88 25.58
C THR A 317 -14.06 -16.54 25.72
N PRO A 318 -14.19 -17.69 26.40
CA PRO A 318 -15.51 -18.29 26.62
C PRO A 318 -16.37 -17.31 27.41
N GLY A 319 -17.57 -17.08 26.91
CA GLY A 319 -18.52 -16.10 27.39
C GLY A 319 -18.76 -16.22 28.89
N ARG A 320 -18.60 -15.10 29.56
CA ARG A 320 -19.28 -14.84 30.82
C ARG A 320 -20.70 -14.42 30.44
N ASP A 321 -21.68 -15.25 30.75
CA ASP A 321 -23.09 -14.95 30.65
C ASP A 321 -23.40 -13.67 31.43
N ASP A 322 -23.73 -12.60 30.71
CA ASP A 322 -24.28 -11.38 31.27
C ASP A 322 -25.83 -11.51 31.31
N PRO A 323 -26.45 -11.53 32.48
CA PRO A 323 -27.89 -11.75 32.62
C PRO A 323 -28.76 -10.58 32.17
N THR A 324 -28.20 -9.47 31.70
CA THR A 324 -28.97 -8.25 31.33
C THR A 324 -29.52 -8.23 29.90
N ASN A 325 -29.18 -9.23 29.05
CA ASN A 325 -29.61 -9.24 27.63
C ASN A 325 -30.89 -10.10 27.39
N ARG A 326 -31.60 -10.53 28.43
CA ARG A 326 -32.82 -11.29 28.29
C ARG A 326 -34.13 -10.46 28.23
N THR A 327 -34.05 -9.15 28.46
CA THR A 327 -35.27 -8.29 28.54
C THR A 327 -35.62 -7.60 27.22
N ASN A 328 -34.68 -7.57 26.25
CA ASN A 328 -34.93 -6.83 24.99
C ASN A 328 -35.45 -7.71 23.83
N ARG A 329 -35.52 -9.03 24.01
CA ARG A 329 -36.04 -9.91 22.97
C ARG A 329 -37.53 -10.19 23.07
N LYS A 330 -38.10 -10.00 24.25
CA LYS A 330 -39.57 -10.18 24.49
C LYS A 330 -40.40 -9.01 24.03
N ASN A 331 -39.87 -7.80 23.90
CA ASN A 331 -40.63 -6.62 23.48
C ASN A 331 -40.67 -6.43 21.94
N ARG A 332 -40.11 -7.32 21.16
CA ARG A 332 -40.15 -7.26 19.69
C ARG A 332 -41.13 -8.26 19.08
N GLU A 333 -41.41 -9.36 19.78
CA GLU A 333 -42.40 -10.38 19.33
C GLU A 333 -43.83 -10.00 19.64
N ASP A 334 -44.11 -9.13 20.66
CA ASP A 334 -45.46 -8.66 21.01
C ASP A 334 -45.96 -7.47 20.16
N ARG A 335 -45.25 -7.04 19.14
CA ARG A 335 -45.66 -5.95 18.23
C ARG A 335 -46.02 -6.39 16.82
N GLU A 336 -45.78 -7.61 16.45
CA GLU A 336 -46.14 -8.15 15.12
C GLU A 336 -47.46 -8.91 15.09
N ASP A 337 -48.11 -9.14 16.25
CA ASP A 337 -49.44 -9.80 16.34
C ASP A 337 -50.62 -8.81 16.49
N GLN A 338 -50.43 -7.51 16.31
CA GLN A 338 -51.52 -6.52 16.36
C GLN A 338 -51.46 -5.51 15.18
N ALA A 339 -51.23 -6.01 13.94
CA ALA A 339 -51.50 -5.22 12.73
C ALA A 339 -52.08 -6.10 11.63
#